data_8784f6eade0d527a8c6a17aca47ad400
#
_entry.id   8784f6eade0d527a8c6a17aca47ad400
#
_cell.length_a   1.000
_cell.length_b   1.000
_cell.length_c   1.000
_cell.angle_alpha   90.00
_cell.angle_beta   90.00
_cell.angle_gamma   90.00
#
_symmetry.space_group_name_H-M   'P 1'
#
loop_
_entity.id
_entity.type
_entity.pdbx_description
1 polymer ?
#
loop_
_entity_poly.entity_id
_entity_poly.type
_entity_poly.pdbx_seq_one_letter_code
_entity_poly.pdbx_strand_id
1 'polypeptide(L)'
;MFEAKLKSRSQPKLGALAVTFPIPEERYENVILALQNLQIGDVRKQDCCIESIRAPDCPALNRMTGTMANADELDWLGKQLESFDRYELLQFNAAVERFGLSAADELIDLSFCAREVTVVSDFNDLELVGKRHYLIVHGACDPKELENLDGKETALALISGQPGYVTRYGVVYDNGMKLEQAYDRKHLPPIWMAENCILELKIRVTGEDDPKKQEWVQLPTSQIKLERAMLRAGIASCGEMQMLVSDSRFPDAVDCALDVEHGSLFELNQLCRACSNFKKQDFVKLGAVCQMAKPTCAANIRQLAENLDQFDFAPNVHTPEELGKYMIQQSGHYEYDENLEEFYNYGDYGVKRILQDDGVFVDRGYVCYHGTLTLDELMRDDPAESYQQEQEAKMEGMTW
;
A
#
# COMPACT_ATOMS: atom_id res chain seq x y z
N MET A 1 -0.64 -10.58 -13.32
CA MET A 1 -0.64 -11.81 -12.46
C MET A 1 0.09 -12.96 -13.16
N PHE A 2 0.98 -13.71 -12.47
CA PHE A 2 1.66 -14.89 -13.03
C PHE A 2 1.73 -16.04 -12.02
N GLU A 3 1.88 -17.28 -12.51
CA GLU A 3 2.06 -18.46 -11.67
C GLU A 3 3.48 -19.00 -11.89
N ALA A 4 4.23 -19.24 -10.81
CA ALA A 4 5.51 -19.91 -10.86
C ALA A 4 5.50 -21.21 -10.07
N LYS A 5 6.10 -22.26 -10.64
CA LYS A 5 6.30 -23.52 -9.95
C LYS A 5 7.70 -23.51 -9.33
N LEU A 6 7.75 -23.51 -8.00
CA LEU A 6 8.95 -23.36 -7.19
C LEU A 6 9.34 -24.69 -6.56
N LYS A 7 10.64 -24.98 -6.52
CA LYS A 7 11.20 -26.17 -5.88
C LYS A 7 12.53 -25.86 -5.17
N SER A 8 12.88 -26.70 -4.21
CA SER A 8 14.20 -26.70 -3.60
C SER A 8 15.22 -27.33 -4.55
N ARG A 9 16.30 -26.60 -4.83
CA ARG A 9 17.43 -27.13 -5.60
C ARG A 9 18.24 -28.15 -4.81
N SER A 10 18.35 -27.95 -3.49
CA SER A 10 19.08 -28.86 -2.58
C SER A 10 18.28 -30.11 -2.24
N GLN A 11 16.95 -30.03 -2.22
CA GLN A 11 16.02 -31.12 -1.83
C GLN A 11 14.93 -31.37 -2.88
N PRO A 12 15.27 -31.73 -4.13
CA PRO A 12 14.29 -31.88 -5.21
C PRO A 12 13.26 -32.99 -4.95
N LYS A 13 13.53 -33.92 -4.02
CA LYS A 13 12.61 -34.99 -3.62
C LYS A 13 11.38 -34.50 -2.84
N LEU A 14 11.44 -33.31 -2.26
CA LEU A 14 10.31 -32.72 -1.54
C LEU A 14 9.19 -32.22 -2.48
N GLY A 15 9.45 -32.23 -3.79
CA GLY A 15 8.48 -31.82 -4.80
C GLY A 15 8.59 -30.36 -5.17
N ALA A 16 7.49 -29.81 -5.70
CA ALA A 16 7.40 -28.41 -6.11
C ALA A 16 6.02 -27.86 -5.80
N LEU A 17 5.95 -26.55 -5.54
CA LEU A 17 4.73 -25.81 -5.26
C LEU A 17 4.44 -24.81 -6.37
N ALA A 18 3.22 -24.81 -6.90
CA ALA A 18 2.74 -23.77 -7.79
C ALA A 18 2.20 -22.61 -6.97
N VAL A 19 2.75 -21.40 -7.17
CA VAL A 19 2.40 -20.19 -6.45
C VAL A 19 1.99 -19.13 -7.46
N THR A 20 0.84 -18.51 -7.23
CA THR A 20 0.38 -17.33 -7.99
C THR A 20 0.94 -16.06 -7.37
N PHE A 21 1.51 -15.19 -8.19
CA PHE A 21 2.07 -13.90 -7.79
C PHE A 21 1.33 -12.75 -8.48
N PRO A 22 1.04 -11.65 -7.73
CA PRO A 22 1.27 -11.50 -6.30
C PRO A 22 0.44 -12.50 -5.49
N ILE A 23 0.95 -12.86 -4.32
CA ILE A 23 0.26 -13.77 -3.41
C ILE A 23 -0.90 -13.03 -2.75
N PRO A 24 -2.16 -13.50 -2.88
CA PRO A 24 -3.28 -12.90 -2.17
C PRO A 24 -3.05 -12.88 -0.66
N GLU A 25 -3.46 -11.77 0.00
CA GLU A 25 -3.18 -11.53 1.42
C GLU A 25 -3.66 -12.69 2.30
N GLU A 26 -4.88 -13.19 2.05
CA GLU A 26 -5.49 -14.28 2.79
C GLU A 26 -4.80 -15.64 2.60
N ARG A 27 -3.93 -15.77 1.62
CA ARG A 27 -3.18 -17.01 1.32
C ARG A 27 -1.70 -16.91 1.66
N TYR A 28 -1.23 -15.71 1.98
CA TYR A 28 0.20 -15.44 2.10
C TYR A 28 0.87 -16.35 3.13
N GLU A 29 0.30 -16.43 4.34
CA GLU A 29 0.80 -17.28 5.42
C GLU A 29 0.88 -18.76 5.01
N ASN A 30 -0.19 -19.29 4.44
CA ASN A 30 -0.25 -20.68 3.98
C ASN A 30 0.79 -20.97 2.88
N VAL A 31 1.04 -20.01 1.99
CA VAL A 31 2.04 -20.18 0.92
C VAL A 31 3.45 -20.19 1.52
N ILE A 32 3.75 -19.27 2.44
CA ILE A 32 5.06 -19.23 3.11
C ILE A 32 5.30 -20.53 3.90
N LEU A 33 4.34 -21.02 4.68
CA LEU A 33 4.44 -22.30 5.38
C LEU A 33 4.65 -23.47 4.43
N ALA A 34 3.96 -23.48 3.28
CA ALA A 34 4.16 -24.51 2.26
C ALA A 34 5.56 -24.45 1.62
N LEU A 35 6.11 -23.26 1.39
CA LEU A 35 7.50 -23.09 0.90
C LEU A 35 8.51 -23.57 1.96
N GLN A 36 8.30 -23.27 3.22
CA GLN A 36 9.14 -23.73 4.32
C GLN A 36 9.15 -25.26 4.43
N ASN A 37 8.02 -25.94 4.22
CA ASN A 37 7.95 -27.41 4.14
C ASN A 37 8.80 -27.97 2.99
N LEU A 38 9.05 -27.21 1.94
CA LEU A 38 9.98 -27.53 0.86
C LEU A 38 11.43 -27.09 1.16
N GLN A 39 11.69 -26.55 2.35
CA GLN A 39 12.98 -25.97 2.78
C GLN A 39 13.47 -24.85 1.86
N ILE A 40 12.54 -23.98 1.43
CA ILE A 40 12.74 -22.77 0.64
C ILE A 40 11.87 -21.64 1.15
N GLY A 41 12.07 -20.42 0.63
CA GLY A 41 11.32 -19.23 1.03
C GLY A 41 11.98 -18.48 2.21
N ASP A 42 13.27 -18.70 2.44
CA ASP A 42 14.05 -17.88 3.37
C ASP A 42 14.02 -16.41 2.94
N VAL A 43 13.85 -15.49 3.89
CA VAL A 43 13.68 -14.05 3.62
C VAL A 43 14.89 -13.44 2.94
N ARG A 44 16.10 -13.94 3.25
CA ARG A 44 17.38 -13.35 2.81
C ARG A 44 18.08 -14.15 1.70
N LYS A 45 17.48 -15.28 1.27
CA LYS A 45 18.13 -16.16 0.30
C LYS A 45 17.31 -16.29 -0.99
N GLN A 46 18.00 -16.37 -2.08
CA GLN A 46 17.43 -16.80 -3.35
C GLN A 46 17.45 -18.35 -3.41
N ASP A 47 16.55 -18.99 -2.67
CA ASP A 47 16.52 -20.44 -2.51
C ASP A 47 15.41 -21.14 -3.30
N CYS A 48 14.51 -20.36 -3.91
CA CYS A 48 13.46 -20.87 -4.76
C CYS A 48 13.96 -21.09 -6.20
N CYS A 49 14.13 -22.34 -6.62
CA CYS A 49 14.40 -22.67 -8.02
C CYS A 49 13.09 -22.64 -8.81
N ILE A 50 13.03 -21.81 -9.85
CA ILE A 50 11.86 -21.67 -10.72
C ILE A 50 11.86 -22.83 -11.73
N GLU A 51 10.94 -23.79 -11.58
CA GLU A 51 10.80 -24.92 -12.50
C GLU A 51 10.07 -24.55 -13.79
N SER A 52 9.03 -23.73 -13.69
CA SER A 52 8.26 -23.18 -14.81
C SER A 52 7.51 -21.92 -14.39
N ILE A 53 7.21 -21.07 -15.37
CA ILE A 53 6.36 -19.88 -15.20
C ILE A 53 5.23 -19.92 -16.22
N ARG A 54 4.05 -19.49 -15.79
CA ARG A 54 2.89 -19.21 -16.63
C ARG A 54 2.48 -17.76 -16.44
N ALA A 55 2.79 -16.90 -17.40
CA ALA A 55 2.54 -15.47 -17.38
C ALA A 55 1.92 -15.03 -18.72
N PRO A 56 0.59 -15.13 -18.90
CA PRO A 56 -0.06 -14.83 -20.19
C PRO A 56 0.19 -13.37 -20.65
N ASP A 57 0.11 -12.43 -19.74
CA ASP A 57 0.27 -10.99 -20.03
C ASP A 57 1.74 -10.54 -20.06
N CYS A 58 2.63 -11.33 -19.48
CA CYS A 58 4.06 -11.05 -19.41
C CYS A 58 4.91 -12.28 -19.80
N PRO A 59 4.85 -12.75 -21.06
CA PRO A 59 5.54 -13.98 -21.48
C PRO A 59 7.07 -13.92 -21.38
N ALA A 60 7.65 -12.72 -21.28
CA ALA A 60 9.09 -12.55 -21.07
C ALA A 60 9.57 -13.13 -19.73
N LEU A 61 8.71 -13.24 -18.72
CA LEU A 61 9.03 -13.87 -17.43
C LEU A 61 9.40 -15.37 -17.58
N ASN A 62 9.03 -16.02 -18.68
CA ASN A 62 9.45 -17.41 -18.94
C ASN A 62 10.99 -17.58 -19.00
N ARG A 63 11.74 -16.47 -19.22
CA ARG A 63 13.20 -16.48 -19.20
C ARG A 63 13.78 -16.74 -17.80
N MET A 64 12.98 -16.55 -16.74
CA MET A 64 13.37 -16.87 -15.37
C MET A 64 13.38 -18.40 -15.10
N THR A 65 12.84 -19.21 -16.01
CA THR A 65 12.82 -20.68 -15.83
C THR A 65 14.24 -21.22 -15.66
N GLY A 66 14.47 -21.96 -14.58
CA GLY A 66 15.78 -22.50 -14.22
C GLY A 66 16.63 -21.56 -13.34
N THR A 67 16.24 -20.34 -13.14
CA THR A 67 16.95 -19.40 -12.23
C THR A 67 16.56 -19.61 -10.77
N MET A 68 17.30 -18.98 -9.88
CA MET A 68 16.99 -18.91 -8.46
C MET A 68 16.40 -17.55 -8.16
N ALA A 69 15.41 -17.50 -7.27
CA ALA A 69 14.76 -16.26 -6.82
C ALA A 69 14.43 -16.34 -5.33
N ASN A 70 14.17 -15.19 -4.74
CA ASN A 70 13.52 -15.07 -3.44
C ASN A 70 12.00 -15.01 -3.63
N ALA A 71 11.23 -15.59 -2.72
CA ALA A 71 9.76 -15.59 -2.82
C ALA A 71 9.17 -14.17 -2.70
N ASP A 72 9.77 -13.31 -1.86
CA ASP A 72 9.33 -11.94 -1.70
C ASP A 72 9.68 -11.07 -2.91
N GLU A 73 10.80 -11.32 -3.60
CA GLU A 73 11.13 -10.71 -4.90
C GLU A 73 10.05 -11.01 -5.94
N LEU A 74 9.59 -12.27 -6.01
CA LEU A 74 8.54 -12.68 -6.95
C LEU A 74 7.19 -12.04 -6.59
N ASP A 75 6.86 -11.95 -5.31
CA ASP A 75 5.63 -11.30 -4.85
C ASP A 75 5.66 -9.79 -5.17
N TRP A 76 6.78 -9.14 -4.89
CA TRP A 76 6.99 -7.74 -5.22
C TRP A 76 6.89 -7.48 -6.73
N LEU A 77 7.58 -8.29 -7.54
CA LEU A 77 7.54 -8.17 -9.00
C LEU A 77 6.11 -8.37 -9.54
N GLY A 78 5.38 -9.33 -8.97
CA GLY A 78 3.98 -9.55 -9.31
C GLY A 78 3.12 -8.31 -9.08
N LYS A 79 3.24 -7.65 -7.92
CA LYS A 79 2.54 -6.41 -7.58
C LYS A 79 2.92 -5.27 -8.51
N GLN A 80 4.21 -5.10 -8.77
CA GLN A 80 4.71 -4.06 -9.68
C GLN A 80 4.15 -4.22 -11.09
N LEU A 81 4.13 -5.43 -11.62
CA LEU A 81 3.60 -5.70 -12.96
C LEU A 81 2.06 -5.56 -13.05
N GLU A 82 1.33 -5.76 -11.95
CA GLU A 82 -0.11 -5.48 -11.90
C GLU A 82 -0.44 -3.98 -12.01
N SER A 83 0.47 -3.11 -11.59
CA SER A 83 0.31 -1.66 -11.73
C SER A 83 0.53 -1.15 -13.17
N PHE A 84 1.09 -1.98 -14.04
CA PHE A 84 1.41 -1.61 -15.41
C PHE A 84 0.18 -1.67 -16.31
N ASP A 85 0.02 -0.64 -17.15
CA ASP A 85 -0.94 -0.69 -18.23
C ASP A 85 -0.49 -1.66 -19.34
N ARG A 86 -1.35 -1.84 -20.35
CA ARG A 86 -1.06 -2.76 -21.46
C ARG A 86 0.18 -2.36 -22.27
N TYR A 87 0.45 -1.06 -22.41
CA TYR A 87 1.61 -0.59 -23.17
C TYR A 87 2.89 -0.68 -22.35
N GLU A 88 2.82 -0.39 -21.07
CA GLU A 88 3.93 -0.58 -20.12
C GLU A 88 4.35 -2.04 -20.02
N LEU A 89 3.38 -2.99 -19.99
CA LEU A 89 3.68 -4.42 -20.08
C LEU A 89 4.36 -4.79 -21.40
N LEU A 90 3.94 -4.18 -22.52
CA LEU A 90 4.60 -4.38 -23.81
C LEU A 90 6.05 -3.87 -23.77
N GLN A 91 6.29 -2.68 -23.23
CA GLN A 91 7.62 -2.10 -23.06
C GLN A 91 8.50 -2.99 -22.18
N PHE A 92 7.98 -3.44 -21.04
CA PHE A 92 8.69 -4.34 -20.12
C PHE A 92 9.07 -5.65 -20.82
N ASN A 93 8.11 -6.34 -21.45
CA ASN A 93 8.36 -7.59 -22.17
C ASN A 93 9.43 -7.42 -23.27
N ALA A 94 9.34 -6.35 -24.03
CA ALA A 94 10.27 -6.05 -25.13
C ALA A 94 11.67 -5.72 -24.60
N ALA A 95 11.76 -4.96 -23.51
CA ALA A 95 13.02 -4.63 -22.85
C ALA A 95 13.69 -5.85 -22.23
N VAL A 96 12.93 -6.74 -21.56
CA VAL A 96 13.46 -8.03 -21.06
C VAL A 96 14.10 -8.84 -22.17
N GLU A 97 13.45 -8.92 -23.35
CA GLU A 97 14.01 -9.63 -24.49
C GLU A 97 15.22 -8.91 -25.07
N ARG A 98 15.15 -7.59 -25.22
CA ARG A 98 16.22 -6.74 -25.75
C ARG A 98 17.49 -6.83 -24.93
N PHE A 99 17.39 -6.75 -23.61
CA PHE A 99 18.56 -6.77 -22.71
C PHE A 99 18.95 -8.19 -22.25
N GLY A 100 18.15 -9.20 -22.58
CA GLY A 100 18.44 -10.61 -22.28
C GLY A 100 18.31 -10.96 -20.81
N LEU A 101 17.51 -10.20 -20.05
CA LEU A 101 17.38 -10.34 -18.60
C LEU A 101 16.62 -11.63 -18.22
N SER A 102 16.98 -12.19 -17.06
CA SER A 102 16.37 -13.44 -16.58
C SER A 102 16.35 -13.60 -15.06
N ALA A 103 17.13 -12.82 -14.32
CA ALA A 103 17.14 -12.89 -12.86
C ALA A 103 16.07 -11.95 -12.26
N ALA A 104 15.51 -12.32 -11.10
CA ALA A 104 14.44 -11.54 -10.48
C ALA A 104 14.86 -10.11 -10.13
N ASP A 105 16.06 -9.94 -9.62
CA ASP A 105 16.65 -8.64 -9.29
C ASP A 105 16.84 -7.74 -10.53
N GLU A 106 17.28 -8.30 -11.66
CA GLU A 106 17.37 -7.58 -12.93
C GLU A 106 16.00 -7.11 -13.43
N LEU A 107 14.96 -7.93 -13.26
CA LEU A 107 13.60 -7.61 -13.66
C LEU A 107 12.97 -6.57 -12.72
N ILE A 108 13.31 -6.59 -11.43
CA ILE A 108 12.93 -5.54 -10.50
C ILE A 108 13.55 -4.21 -10.92
N ASP A 109 14.86 -4.18 -11.20
CA ASP A 109 15.56 -2.97 -11.68
C ASP A 109 14.93 -2.45 -12.98
N LEU A 110 14.67 -3.34 -13.95
CA LEU A 110 14.06 -2.97 -15.20
C LEU A 110 12.66 -2.36 -15.01
N SER A 111 11.89 -2.81 -14.02
CA SER A 111 10.51 -2.32 -13.80
C SER A 111 10.43 -0.82 -13.55
N PHE A 112 11.53 -0.18 -13.10
CA PHE A 112 11.60 1.26 -12.87
C PHE A 112 11.90 2.07 -14.12
N CYS A 113 12.59 1.49 -15.10
CA CYS A 113 13.02 2.20 -16.33
C CYS A 113 12.40 1.65 -17.63
N ALA A 114 11.65 0.56 -17.58
CA ALA A 114 11.05 -0.06 -18.77
C ALA A 114 10.17 0.92 -19.58
N ARG A 115 9.61 1.94 -18.96
CA ARG A 115 8.80 2.98 -19.62
C ARG A 115 9.60 3.92 -20.52
N GLU A 116 10.92 3.94 -20.40
CA GLU A 116 11.81 4.80 -21.19
C GLU A 116 12.03 4.28 -22.62
N VAL A 117 11.79 2.98 -22.89
CA VAL A 117 11.93 2.44 -24.24
C VAL A 117 10.70 2.71 -25.10
N THR A 118 10.92 2.99 -26.38
CA THR A 118 9.82 3.04 -27.36
C THR A 118 9.71 1.71 -28.07
N VAL A 119 8.51 1.10 -28.04
CA VAL A 119 8.23 -0.15 -28.75
C VAL A 119 7.28 0.10 -29.91
N VAL A 120 7.74 -0.22 -31.12
CA VAL A 120 6.95 -0.11 -32.35
C VAL A 120 6.51 -1.51 -32.76
N SER A 121 5.27 -1.86 -32.45
CA SER A 121 4.65 -3.13 -32.83
C SER A 121 3.96 -3.06 -34.21
N ASP A 122 3.59 -1.87 -34.68
CA ASP A 122 2.98 -1.62 -35.97
C ASP A 122 3.54 -0.33 -36.60
N PHE A 123 4.10 -0.44 -37.80
CA PHE A 123 4.62 0.70 -38.56
C PHE A 123 3.59 1.35 -39.47
N ASN A 124 2.35 0.86 -39.51
CA ASN A 124 1.29 1.47 -40.34
C ASN A 124 0.78 2.79 -39.74
N ASP A 125 0.86 2.94 -38.39
CA ASP A 125 0.41 4.15 -37.69
C ASP A 125 1.62 4.91 -37.09
N LEU A 126 2.39 5.54 -37.95
CA LEU A 126 3.54 6.36 -37.54
C LEU A 126 3.14 7.60 -36.73
N GLU A 127 1.93 8.11 -36.94
CA GLU A 127 1.41 9.24 -36.17
C GLU A 127 1.30 8.88 -34.68
N LEU A 128 0.70 7.75 -34.37
CA LEU A 128 0.59 7.24 -33.00
C LEU A 128 1.96 6.88 -32.41
N VAL A 129 2.84 6.28 -33.22
CA VAL A 129 4.21 5.93 -32.79
C VAL A 129 4.97 7.17 -32.34
N GLY A 130 4.95 8.24 -33.15
CA GLY A 130 5.69 9.45 -32.84
C GLY A 130 5.11 10.20 -31.62
N LYS A 131 3.80 10.26 -31.49
CA LYS A 131 3.17 10.87 -30.31
C LYS A 131 3.51 10.12 -29.01
N ARG A 132 3.50 8.78 -29.05
CA ARG A 132 3.93 7.94 -27.91
C ARG A 132 5.42 8.14 -27.60
N HIS A 133 6.27 8.13 -28.61
CA HIS A 133 7.70 8.39 -28.43
C HIS A 133 7.95 9.76 -27.81
N TYR A 134 7.24 10.79 -28.27
CA TYR A 134 7.33 12.13 -27.68
C TYR A 134 7.00 12.14 -26.19
N LEU A 135 5.89 11.50 -25.79
CA LEU A 135 5.50 11.37 -24.38
C LEU A 135 6.53 10.60 -23.54
N ILE A 136 7.14 9.55 -24.10
CA ILE A 136 8.18 8.77 -23.41
C ILE A 136 9.41 9.63 -23.13
N VAL A 137 9.84 10.44 -24.10
CA VAL A 137 11.08 11.23 -23.98
C VAL A 137 10.88 12.51 -23.15
N HIS A 138 9.72 13.16 -23.29
CA HIS A 138 9.44 14.46 -22.65
C HIS A 138 8.58 14.36 -21.37
N GLY A 139 8.00 13.19 -21.11
CA GLY A 139 7.05 13.01 -19.99
C GLY A 139 5.68 13.63 -20.30
N ALA A 140 5.05 14.20 -19.26
CA ALA A 140 3.77 14.88 -19.42
C ALA A 140 3.93 16.17 -20.22
N CYS A 141 3.05 16.39 -21.21
CA CYS A 141 2.99 17.60 -22.03
C CYS A 141 1.57 18.18 -22.06
N ASP A 142 1.44 19.45 -22.49
CA ASP A 142 0.11 20.05 -22.70
C ASP A 142 -0.64 19.26 -23.80
N PRO A 143 -1.92 18.90 -23.60
CA PRO A 143 -2.73 18.24 -24.61
C PRO A 143 -2.73 18.94 -25.97
N LYS A 144 -2.70 20.28 -26.00
CA LYS A 144 -2.63 21.08 -27.22
C LYS A 144 -1.29 20.92 -27.95
N GLU A 145 -0.20 20.75 -27.23
CA GLU A 145 1.12 20.49 -27.79
C GLU A 145 1.13 19.13 -28.49
N LEU A 146 0.57 18.10 -27.82
CA LEU A 146 0.45 16.76 -28.40
C LEU A 146 -0.50 16.71 -29.63
N GLU A 147 -1.58 17.50 -29.62
CA GLU A 147 -2.48 17.62 -30.77
C GLU A 147 -1.81 18.24 -32.00
N ASN A 148 -0.95 19.25 -31.77
CA ASN A 148 -0.23 19.98 -32.87
C ASN A 148 1.06 19.27 -33.29
N LEU A 149 1.50 18.23 -32.58
CA LEU A 149 2.72 17.48 -32.92
C LEU A 149 2.54 16.70 -34.22
N ASP A 150 3.47 16.85 -35.17
CA ASP A 150 3.59 15.95 -36.31
C ASP A 150 4.20 14.62 -35.84
N GLY A 151 3.32 13.69 -35.46
CA GLY A 151 3.73 12.39 -34.95
C GLY A 151 4.48 11.58 -36.02
N LYS A 152 4.13 11.73 -37.33
CA LYS A 152 4.81 11.01 -38.39
C LYS A 152 6.25 11.48 -38.55
N GLU A 153 6.51 12.78 -38.53
CA GLU A 153 7.88 13.34 -38.57
C GLU A 153 8.68 12.88 -37.36
N THR A 154 8.08 12.94 -36.17
CA THR A 154 8.69 12.47 -34.94
C THR A 154 9.06 10.97 -34.98
N ALA A 155 8.17 10.13 -35.52
CA ALA A 155 8.45 8.70 -35.70
C ALA A 155 9.58 8.45 -36.69
N LEU A 156 9.61 9.18 -37.78
CA LEU A 156 10.69 9.07 -38.80
C LEU A 156 12.03 9.54 -38.20
N ALA A 157 12.04 10.59 -37.39
CA ALA A 157 13.24 11.04 -36.69
C ALA A 157 13.74 9.95 -35.70
N LEU A 158 12.85 9.30 -34.95
CA LEU A 158 13.20 8.16 -34.11
C LEU A 158 13.85 7.03 -34.91
N ILE A 159 13.19 6.59 -36.01
CA ILE A 159 13.62 5.45 -36.82
C ILE A 159 14.98 5.72 -37.49
N SER A 160 15.24 6.96 -37.91
CA SER A 160 16.49 7.35 -38.55
C SER A 160 17.60 7.73 -37.58
N GLY A 161 17.24 8.14 -36.35
CA GLY A 161 18.16 8.71 -35.37
C GLY A 161 18.87 7.68 -34.47
N GLN A 162 18.30 6.49 -34.28
CA GLN A 162 18.89 5.44 -33.47
C GLN A 162 18.59 4.03 -34.01
N PRO A 163 19.43 3.03 -33.65
CA PRO A 163 19.22 1.66 -34.07
C PRO A 163 18.01 1.05 -33.34
N GLY A 164 17.14 0.41 -34.11
CA GLY A 164 16.02 -0.40 -33.55
C GLY A 164 16.45 -1.88 -33.38
N TYR A 165 15.99 -2.50 -32.31
CA TYR A 165 16.24 -3.91 -32.00
C TYR A 165 14.98 -4.73 -32.18
N VAL A 166 15.02 -5.73 -33.06
CA VAL A 166 13.87 -6.59 -33.35
C VAL A 166 13.67 -7.60 -32.23
N THR A 167 12.49 -7.61 -31.66
CA THR A 167 12.03 -8.58 -30.67
C THR A 167 10.71 -9.21 -31.13
N ARG A 168 10.22 -10.24 -30.45
CA ARG A 168 8.89 -10.81 -30.74
C ARG A 168 7.73 -9.84 -30.46
N TYR A 169 7.99 -8.76 -29.73
CA TYR A 169 7.01 -7.74 -29.32
C TYR A 169 6.99 -6.52 -30.25
N GLY A 170 7.95 -6.44 -31.17
CA GLY A 170 8.14 -5.31 -32.09
C GLY A 170 9.59 -4.85 -32.13
N VAL A 171 9.81 -3.68 -32.72
CA VAL A 171 11.11 -3.03 -32.75
C VAL A 171 11.25 -2.12 -31.53
N VAL A 172 12.31 -2.33 -30.76
CA VAL A 172 12.62 -1.58 -29.53
C VAL A 172 13.67 -0.52 -29.84
N TYR A 173 13.39 0.70 -29.43
CA TYR A 173 14.31 1.83 -29.42
C TYR A 173 14.64 2.19 -27.98
N ASP A 174 15.91 2.13 -27.61
CA ASP A 174 16.34 2.25 -26.20
C ASP A 174 16.22 3.67 -25.64
N ASN A 175 16.17 4.71 -26.49
CA ASN A 175 16.09 6.15 -26.12
C ASN A 175 17.18 6.61 -25.13
N GLY A 176 18.28 5.89 -25.04
CA GLY A 176 19.33 6.17 -24.07
C GLY A 176 19.08 5.62 -22.67
N MET A 177 18.04 4.78 -22.48
CA MET A 177 17.73 4.13 -21.22
C MET A 177 18.97 3.42 -20.67
N LYS A 178 19.19 3.56 -19.37
CA LYS A 178 20.22 2.85 -18.62
C LYS A 178 19.55 1.99 -17.56
N LEU A 179 19.90 0.72 -17.52
CA LEU A 179 19.49 -0.16 -16.44
C LEU A 179 20.29 0.22 -15.19
N GLU A 180 19.68 1.00 -14.31
CA GLU A 180 20.26 1.39 -13.03
C GLU A 180 19.89 0.37 -11.96
N GLN A 181 20.81 0.11 -11.03
CA GLN A 181 20.54 -0.75 -9.90
C GLN A 181 19.69 0.00 -8.86
N ALA A 182 18.36 -0.16 -8.92
CA ALA A 182 17.40 0.37 -7.96
C ALA A 182 17.23 -0.56 -6.75
N TYR A 183 17.39 -1.87 -6.95
CA TYR A 183 17.25 -2.90 -5.94
C TYR A 183 18.63 -3.39 -5.46
N ASP A 184 18.88 -3.35 -4.17
CA ASP A 184 20.14 -3.76 -3.53
C ASP A 184 20.24 -5.27 -3.24
N ARG A 185 19.24 -6.06 -3.63
CA ARG A 185 19.06 -7.50 -3.38
C ARG A 185 18.79 -7.88 -1.92
N LYS A 186 18.39 -6.91 -1.10
CA LYS A 186 18.07 -7.11 0.31
C LYS A 186 16.78 -6.41 0.70
N HIS A 187 16.69 -5.09 0.41
CA HIS A 187 15.59 -4.23 0.81
C HIS A 187 14.68 -4.00 -0.40
N LEU A 188 13.45 -4.48 -0.34
CA LEU A 188 12.53 -4.32 -1.47
C LEU A 188 12.24 -2.85 -1.73
N PRO A 189 12.30 -2.38 -2.99
CA PRO A 189 12.02 -1.00 -3.31
C PRO A 189 10.56 -0.62 -2.99
N PRO A 190 10.24 0.69 -2.89
CA PRO A 190 8.87 1.13 -2.71
C PRO A 190 8.00 0.69 -3.90
N ILE A 191 6.74 0.38 -3.59
CA ILE A 191 5.71 0.09 -4.57
C ILE A 191 4.56 1.07 -4.38
N TRP A 192 3.70 1.25 -5.38
CA TRP A 192 2.51 2.08 -5.24
C TRP A 192 1.66 1.64 -4.05
N MET A 193 1.18 2.62 -3.28
CA MET A 193 0.29 2.37 -2.15
C MET A 193 -0.98 1.66 -2.64
N ALA A 194 -1.24 0.47 -2.11
CA ALA A 194 -2.41 -0.31 -2.46
C ALA A 194 -3.72 0.41 -2.06
N GLU A 195 -4.81 0.15 -2.79
CA GLU A 195 -6.10 0.80 -2.50
C GLU A 195 -6.63 0.50 -1.09
N ASN A 196 -6.29 -0.64 -0.53
CA ASN A 196 -6.66 -1.05 0.83
C ASN A 196 -5.63 -0.65 1.89
N CYS A 197 -4.51 -0.05 1.52
CA CYS A 197 -3.53 0.46 2.47
C CYS A 197 -4.07 1.70 3.17
N ILE A 198 -3.93 1.77 4.49
CA ILE A 198 -4.34 2.89 5.34
C ILE A 198 -3.14 3.69 5.78
N LEU A 199 -2.05 3.03 6.13
CA LEU A 199 -0.82 3.63 6.61
C LEU A 199 0.38 2.97 5.94
N GLU A 200 1.25 3.75 5.33
CA GLU A 200 2.51 3.30 4.78
C GLU A 200 3.66 3.77 5.66
N LEU A 201 4.48 2.83 6.08
CA LEU A 201 5.63 3.06 6.95
C LEU A 201 6.93 2.68 6.26
N LYS A 202 8.00 3.38 6.63
CA LYS A 202 9.38 2.98 6.41
C LYS A 202 9.93 2.47 7.74
N ILE A 203 10.43 1.25 7.75
CA ILE A 203 11.07 0.66 8.91
C ILE A 203 12.57 0.47 8.66
N ARG A 204 13.38 0.77 9.66
CA ARG A 204 14.85 0.62 9.61
C ARG A 204 15.43 0.37 11.00
N VAL A 205 16.67 -0.07 11.06
CA VAL A 205 17.41 -0.15 12.33
C VAL A 205 17.66 1.27 12.85
N THR A 206 17.47 1.50 14.14
CA THR A 206 17.72 2.78 14.79
C THR A 206 19.14 3.28 14.55
N GLY A 207 19.28 4.52 14.06
CA GLY A 207 20.56 5.12 13.73
C GLY A 207 21.11 4.77 12.33
N GLU A 208 20.38 4.01 11.51
CA GLU A 208 20.72 3.81 10.11
C GLU A 208 20.15 4.95 9.26
N ASP A 209 21.02 5.71 8.61
CA ASP A 209 20.63 6.89 7.81
C ASP A 209 20.63 6.64 6.29
N ASP A 210 21.11 5.47 5.84
CA ASP A 210 21.08 5.12 4.42
C ASP A 210 19.65 4.84 3.96
N PRO A 211 19.07 5.66 3.06
CA PRO A 211 17.71 5.47 2.56
C PRO A 211 17.50 4.17 1.79
N LYS A 212 18.59 3.50 1.37
CA LYS A 212 18.52 2.20 0.69
C LYS A 212 18.37 1.02 1.66
N LYS A 213 18.60 1.23 2.96
CA LYS A 213 18.52 0.20 3.99
C LYS A 213 17.23 0.28 4.81
N GLN A 214 16.16 0.69 4.20
CA GLN A 214 14.84 0.74 4.79
C GLN A 214 13.88 -0.19 4.05
N GLU A 215 12.93 -0.75 4.77
CA GLU A 215 11.84 -1.53 4.19
C GLU A 215 10.54 -0.71 4.21
N TRP A 216 9.74 -0.89 3.18
CA TRP A 216 8.43 -0.28 3.07
C TRP A 216 7.37 -1.27 3.50
N VAL A 217 6.48 -0.83 4.38
CA VAL A 217 5.41 -1.65 4.94
C VAL A 217 4.08 -0.94 4.76
N GLN A 218 3.16 -1.59 4.08
CA GLN A 218 1.80 -1.12 3.88
C GLN A 218 0.85 -1.84 4.85
N LEU A 219 0.12 -1.07 5.65
CA LEU A 219 -0.80 -1.56 6.67
C LEU A 219 -2.26 -1.31 6.26
N PRO A 220 -3.20 -2.24 6.54
CA PRO A 220 -3.00 -3.49 7.27
C PRO A 220 -2.40 -4.61 6.41
N THR A 221 -1.63 -5.50 7.05
CA THR A 221 -1.05 -6.68 6.40
C THR A 221 -0.97 -7.87 7.37
N SER A 222 -0.57 -9.06 6.88
CA SER A 222 -0.39 -10.24 7.75
C SER A 222 0.81 -10.09 8.66
N GLN A 223 0.77 -10.75 9.82
CA GLN A 223 1.86 -10.73 10.78
C GLN A 223 3.16 -11.29 10.17
N ILE A 224 3.07 -12.37 9.41
CA ILE A 224 4.23 -12.97 8.72
C ILE A 224 4.89 -11.96 7.76
N LYS A 225 4.12 -11.12 7.05
CA LYS A 225 4.70 -10.07 6.20
C LYS A 225 5.47 -9.02 7.01
N LEU A 226 4.93 -8.62 8.17
CA LEU A 226 5.62 -7.69 9.07
C LEU A 226 6.96 -8.28 9.56
N GLU A 227 6.94 -9.51 10.05
CA GLU A 227 8.14 -10.21 10.53
C GLU A 227 9.19 -10.36 9.42
N ARG A 228 8.76 -10.72 8.20
CA ARG A 228 9.64 -10.81 7.03
C ARG A 228 10.23 -9.46 6.65
N ALA A 229 9.46 -8.37 6.70
CA ALA A 229 9.94 -7.01 6.46
C ALA A 229 10.99 -6.60 7.52
N MET A 230 10.73 -6.87 8.80
CA MET A 230 11.69 -6.63 9.88
C MET A 230 13.00 -7.41 9.67
N LEU A 231 12.89 -8.69 9.28
CA LEU A 231 14.07 -9.51 8.98
C LEU A 231 14.88 -8.98 7.80
N ARG A 232 14.23 -8.49 6.72
CA ARG A 232 14.94 -7.84 5.59
C ARG A 232 15.61 -6.55 6.02
N ALA A 233 14.93 -5.72 6.81
CA ALA A 233 15.51 -4.50 7.38
C ALA A 233 16.64 -4.76 8.39
N GLY A 234 16.90 -6.03 8.76
CA GLY A 234 17.92 -6.38 9.75
C GLY A 234 17.53 -6.11 11.20
N ILE A 235 16.24 -5.87 11.46
CA ILE A 235 15.69 -5.59 12.78
C ILE A 235 15.53 -6.91 13.52
N ALA A 236 16.20 -7.06 14.67
CA ALA A 236 16.13 -8.26 15.52
C ALA A 236 15.10 -8.13 16.63
N SER A 237 14.76 -6.90 17.04
CA SER A 237 13.77 -6.63 18.07
C SER A 237 13.08 -5.28 17.84
N CYS A 238 11.85 -5.12 18.34
CA CYS A 238 11.12 -3.85 18.21
C CYS A 238 11.86 -2.66 18.84
N GLY A 239 12.69 -2.87 19.86
CA GLY A 239 13.47 -1.80 20.49
C GLY A 239 14.62 -1.25 19.63
N GLU A 240 14.99 -1.95 18.54
CA GLU A 240 16.00 -1.53 17.58
C GLU A 240 15.38 -0.92 16.30
N MET A 241 14.07 -0.84 16.25
CA MET A 241 13.32 -0.39 15.07
C MET A 241 13.03 1.10 15.16
N GLN A 242 13.29 1.81 14.08
CA GLN A 242 12.78 3.15 13.83
C GLN A 242 11.71 3.08 12.75
N MET A 243 10.57 3.70 13.01
CA MET A 243 9.45 3.80 12.07
C MET A 243 9.27 5.25 11.63
N LEU A 244 8.98 5.45 10.35
CA LEU A 244 8.68 6.76 9.76
C LEU A 244 7.43 6.64 8.89
N VAL A 245 6.46 7.53 9.08
CA VAL A 245 5.28 7.62 8.21
C VAL A 245 5.71 8.10 6.83
N SER A 246 5.35 7.35 5.80
CA SER A 246 5.55 7.73 4.40
C SER A 246 4.28 8.31 3.81
N ASP A 247 3.14 7.65 4.04
CA ASP A 247 1.82 8.10 3.60
C ASP A 247 0.75 7.60 4.58
N SER A 248 -0.37 8.34 4.71
CA SER A 248 -1.46 8.04 5.63
C SER A 248 -2.81 8.45 5.04
N ARG A 249 -3.82 7.59 5.24
CA ARG A 249 -5.23 7.94 4.97
C ARG A 249 -5.95 8.43 6.21
N PHE A 250 -5.30 8.40 7.36
CA PHE A 250 -5.89 8.95 8.57
C PHE A 250 -6.06 10.46 8.47
N PRO A 251 -7.06 11.03 9.14
CA PRO A 251 -7.14 12.48 9.33
C PRO A 251 -5.98 13.00 10.17
N ASP A 252 -5.57 14.26 9.94
CA ASP A 252 -4.48 14.92 10.68
C ASP A 252 -4.59 14.76 12.21
N ALA A 253 -5.82 14.78 12.75
CA ALA A 253 -6.06 14.61 14.18
C ALA A 253 -5.68 13.21 14.69
N VAL A 254 -5.81 12.18 13.85
CA VAL A 254 -5.38 10.81 14.15
C VAL A 254 -3.87 10.71 14.00
N ASP A 255 -3.31 11.21 12.89
CA ASP A 255 -1.87 11.19 12.65
C ASP A 255 -1.08 11.93 13.74
N CYS A 256 -1.60 13.07 14.23
CA CYS A 256 -1.00 13.79 15.35
C CYS A 256 -1.04 13.03 16.70
N ALA A 257 -2.03 12.14 16.87
CA ALA A 257 -2.18 11.35 18.08
C ALA A 257 -1.43 10.01 18.01
N LEU A 258 -1.00 9.60 16.80
CA LEU A 258 -0.17 8.41 16.63
C LEU A 258 1.25 8.68 17.10
N ASP A 259 1.68 7.99 18.16
CA ASP A 259 3.09 7.96 18.55
C ASP A 259 3.82 6.87 17.76
N VAL A 260 4.12 7.16 16.48
CA VAL A 260 4.78 6.19 15.60
C VAL A 260 6.22 5.93 16.01
N GLU A 261 6.89 6.92 16.61
CA GLU A 261 8.30 6.80 16.99
C GLU A 261 8.53 5.80 18.13
N HIS A 262 7.59 5.76 19.11
CA HIS A 262 7.69 4.87 20.27
C HIS A 262 6.66 3.73 20.26
N GLY A 263 5.79 3.72 19.25
CA GLY A 263 4.72 2.75 19.11
C GLY A 263 5.19 1.38 18.61
N SER A 264 4.28 0.41 18.68
CA SER A 264 4.49 -0.93 18.14
C SER A 264 3.99 -1.04 16.70
N LEU A 265 4.81 -1.58 15.80
CA LEU A 265 4.41 -1.88 14.42
C LEU A 265 3.16 -2.79 14.39
N PHE A 266 3.08 -3.73 15.33
CA PHE A 266 1.95 -4.66 15.43
C PHE A 266 0.67 -3.95 15.89
N GLU A 267 0.75 -3.02 16.84
CA GLU A 267 -0.42 -2.20 17.25
C GLU A 267 -0.91 -1.29 16.13
N LEU A 268 0.00 -0.65 15.38
CA LEU A 268 -0.35 0.13 14.21
C LEU A 268 -1.06 -0.73 13.17
N ASN A 269 -0.60 -1.98 12.98
CA ASN A 269 -1.24 -2.91 12.08
C ASN A 269 -2.65 -3.32 12.56
N GLN A 270 -2.84 -3.53 13.86
CA GLN A 270 -4.15 -3.83 14.45
C GLN A 270 -5.12 -2.65 14.30
N LEU A 271 -4.66 -1.42 14.55
CA LEU A 271 -5.45 -0.21 14.29
C LEU A 271 -5.88 -0.13 12.82
N CYS A 272 -4.96 -0.34 11.88
CA CYS A 272 -5.29 -0.33 10.46
C CYS A 272 -6.26 -1.46 10.08
N ARG A 273 -6.19 -2.63 10.74
CA ARG A 273 -7.18 -3.71 10.57
C ARG A 273 -8.56 -3.32 11.06
N ALA A 274 -8.66 -2.69 12.23
CA ALA A 274 -9.93 -2.19 12.76
C ALA A 274 -10.58 -1.19 11.80
N CYS A 275 -9.78 -0.37 11.11
CA CYS A 275 -10.25 0.62 10.15
C CYS A 275 -10.41 0.11 8.70
N SER A 276 -10.12 -1.17 8.41
CA SER A 276 -10.07 -1.68 7.01
C SER A 276 -11.38 -1.59 6.24
N ASN A 277 -12.51 -1.57 6.95
CA ASN A 277 -13.84 -1.43 6.34
C ASN A 277 -14.38 0.00 6.39
N PHE A 278 -13.60 0.96 6.89
CA PHE A 278 -14.03 2.35 7.03
C PHE A 278 -14.21 3.01 5.68
N LYS A 279 -15.30 3.76 5.57
CA LYS A 279 -15.55 4.69 4.47
C LYS A 279 -14.96 6.06 4.83
N LYS A 280 -14.88 6.94 3.86
CA LYS A 280 -14.37 8.32 4.07
C LYS A 280 -15.05 9.03 5.25
N GLN A 281 -16.35 8.79 5.47
CA GLN A 281 -17.11 9.39 6.57
C GLN A 281 -16.66 8.88 7.95
N ASP A 282 -16.31 7.58 8.05
CA ASP A 282 -15.88 6.95 9.29
C ASP A 282 -14.51 7.48 9.71
N PHE A 283 -13.59 7.69 8.75
CA PHE A 283 -12.30 8.36 9.03
C PHE A 283 -12.51 9.79 9.53
N VAL A 284 -13.42 10.57 8.93
CA VAL A 284 -13.72 11.93 9.40
C VAL A 284 -14.28 11.90 10.82
N LYS A 285 -15.19 10.96 11.11
CA LYS A 285 -15.74 10.77 12.45
C LYS A 285 -14.67 10.35 13.44
N LEU A 286 -13.80 9.41 13.09
CA LEU A 286 -12.68 9.00 13.94
C LEU A 286 -11.76 10.18 14.28
N GLY A 287 -11.45 11.05 13.31
CA GLY A 287 -10.69 12.27 13.57
C GLY A 287 -11.37 13.19 14.58
N ALA A 288 -12.69 13.37 14.48
CA ALA A 288 -13.48 14.15 15.44
C ALA A 288 -13.48 13.52 16.83
N VAL A 289 -13.61 12.19 16.91
CA VAL A 289 -13.55 11.42 18.16
C VAL A 289 -12.16 11.53 18.80
N CYS A 290 -11.07 11.47 18.03
CA CYS A 290 -9.72 11.64 18.54
C CYS A 290 -9.48 13.06 19.10
N GLN A 291 -10.06 14.10 18.50
CA GLN A 291 -10.01 15.46 19.06
C GLN A 291 -10.73 15.58 20.40
N MET A 292 -11.86 14.85 20.57
CA MET A 292 -12.60 14.80 21.83
C MET A 292 -11.87 13.99 22.89
N ALA A 293 -11.50 12.73 22.56
CA ALA A 293 -10.98 11.75 23.51
C ALA A 293 -9.49 11.93 23.83
N LYS A 294 -8.71 12.57 22.93
CA LYS A 294 -7.26 12.84 23.05
C LYS A 294 -6.44 11.58 23.31
N PRO A 295 -6.54 10.55 22.48
CA PRO A 295 -5.74 9.35 22.59
C PRO A 295 -4.25 9.68 22.50
N THR A 296 -3.38 8.84 23.07
CA THR A 296 -1.92 9.06 23.13
C THR A 296 -1.12 7.96 22.42
N CYS A 297 -1.77 6.91 21.94
CA CYS A 297 -1.11 5.81 21.24
C CYS A 297 -2.07 5.08 20.30
N ALA A 298 -1.52 4.23 19.43
CA ALA A 298 -2.29 3.46 18.46
C ALA A 298 -3.34 2.53 19.09
N ALA A 299 -3.04 1.95 20.26
CA ALA A 299 -3.98 1.09 21.00
C ALA A 299 -5.23 1.86 21.44
N ASN A 300 -5.05 3.09 21.98
CA ASN A 300 -6.19 3.94 22.35
C ASN A 300 -7.06 4.27 21.12
N ILE A 301 -6.43 4.61 20.00
CA ILE A 301 -7.14 4.95 18.76
C ILE A 301 -7.87 3.73 18.22
N ARG A 302 -7.29 2.53 18.32
CA ARG A 302 -7.94 1.27 17.96
C ARG A 302 -9.22 1.06 18.74
N GLN A 303 -9.18 1.23 20.05
CA GLN A 303 -10.36 1.10 20.92
C GLN A 303 -11.47 2.10 20.52
N LEU A 304 -11.11 3.33 20.19
CA LEU A 304 -12.05 4.33 19.70
C LEU A 304 -12.63 3.93 18.34
N ALA A 305 -11.81 3.39 17.43
CA ALA A 305 -12.24 2.95 16.11
C ALA A 305 -13.19 1.74 16.18
N GLU A 306 -12.91 0.76 17.05
CA GLU A 306 -13.73 -0.43 17.26
C GLU A 306 -15.09 -0.11 17.91
N ASN A 307 -15.17 1.01 18.63
CA ASN A 307 -16.37 1.48 19.32
C ASN A 307 -16.93 2.79 18.71
N LEU A 308 -16.66 3.04 17.43
CA LEU A 308 -17.04 4.28 16.77
C LEU A 308 -18.57 4.50 16.72
N ASP A 309 -19.35 3.45 16.80
CA ASP A 309 -20.82 3.46 16.89
C ASP A 309 -21.36 4.06 18.20
N GLN A 310 -20.53 4.09 19.28
CA GLN A 310 -20.89 4.70 20.56
C GLN A 310 -20.72 6.24 20.56
N PHE A 311 -20.37 6.81 19.44
CA PHE A 311 -20.25 8.26 19.26
C PHE A 311 -21.28 8.76 18.26
N ASP A 312 -21.96 9.85 18.57
CA ASP A 312 -22.73 10.61 17.59
C ASP A 312 -21.86 11.74 17.02
N PHE A 313 -21.96 11.93 15.70
CA PHE A 313 -21.18 12.96 15.00
C PHE A 313 -22.09 13.76 14.05
N ALA A 314 -22.14 15.06 14.27
CA ALA A 314 -22.80 16.01 13.39
C ALA A 314 -21.76 16.79 12.59
N PRO A 315 -21.52 16.44 11.31
CA PRO A 315 -20.49 17.07 10.50
C PRO A 315 -20.83 18.53 10.18
N ASN A 316 -19.78 19.39 10.14
CA ASN A 316 -19.88 20.83 9.82
C ASN A 316 -20.81 21.63 10.76
N VAL A 317 -20.99 21.18 11.99
CA VAL A 317 -21.78 21.83 13.04
C VAL A 317 -20.82 22.40 14.08
N HIS A 318 -20.80 23.75 14.22
CA HIS A 318 -19.80 24.44 15.06
C HIS A 318 -20.44 25.38 16.08
N THR A 319 -21.74 25.54 16.04
CA THR A 319 -22.49 26.40 16.97
C THR A 319 -23.69 25.67 17.57
N PRO A 320 -24.17 26.09 18.76
CA PRO A 320 -25.38 25.51 19.34
C PRO A 320 -26.60 25.62 18.42
N GLU A 321 -26.74 26.72 17.68
CA GLU A 321 -27.85 26.92 16.75
C GLU A 321 -27.79 25.93 15.58
N GLU A 322 -26.60 25.74 14.99
CA GLU A 322 -26.39 24.74 13.93
C GLU A 322 -26.67 23.32 14.45
N LEU A 323 -26.26 23.00 15.69
CA LEU A 323 -26.57 21.72 16.31
C LEU A 323 -28.06 21.52 16.47
N GLY A 324 -28.78 22.52 16.98
CA GLY A 324 -30.22 22.49 17.12
C GLY A 324 -30.92 22.27 15.78
N LYS A 325 -30.46 22.97 14.74
CA LYS A 325 -30.96 22.83 13.37
C LYS A 325 -30.67 21.41 12.81
N TYR A 326 -29.45 20.92 12.95
CA TYR A 326 -29.08 19.56 12.53
C TYR A 326 -29.94 18.50 13.21
N MET A 327 -30.10 18.58 14.54
CA MET A 327 -30.85 17.62 15.32
C MET A 327 -32.34 17.59 14.94
N ILE A 328 -32.95 18.72 14.64
CA ILE A 328 -34.37 18.80 14.30
C ILE A 328 -34.61 18.44 12.83
N GLN A 329 -33.76 18.88 11.91
CA GLN A 329 -33.98 18.75 10.47
C GLN A 329 -33.31 17.54 9.82
N GLN A 330 -32.15 17.10 10.33
CA GLN A 330 -31.27 16.15 9.61
C GLN A 330 -31.00 14.85 10.37
N SER A 331 -31.08 14.86 11.71
CA SER A 331 -30.74 13.68 12.52
C SER A 331 -31.70 12.50 12.36
N GLY A 332 -32.90 12.76 11.85
CA GLY A 332 -33.98 11.76 11.73
C GLY A 332 -34.66 11.40 13.06
N HIS A 333 -34.29 12.08 14.17
CA HIS A 333 -34.92 11.83 15.47
C HIS A 333 -36.28 12.47 15.61
N TYR A 334 -36.63 13.44 14.78
CA TYR A 334 -37.89 14.19 14.81
C TYR A 334 -38.50 14.27 13.43
N GLU A 335 -39.84 14.32 13.39
CA GLU A 335 -40.60 14.72 12.20
C GLU A 335 -40.51 16.26 12.08
N TYR A 336 -39.81 16.72 11.03
CA TYR A 336 -39.61 18.14 10.76
C TYR A 336 -40.74 18.66 9.85
N ASP A 337 -41.39 19.76 10.24
CA ASP A 337 -42.38 20.47 9.45
C ASP A 337 -41.85 21.87 9.08
N GLU A 338 -41.61 22.10 7.79
CA GLU A 338 -41.12 23.39 7.26
C GLU A 338 -42.05 24.55 7.58
N ASN A 339 -43.36 24.31 7.70
CA ASN A 339 -44.32 25.36 8.04
C ASN A 339 -44.17 25.87 9.48
N LEU A 340 -43.47 25.15 10.32
CA LEU A 340 -43.20 25.50 11.71
C LEU A 340 -41.79 26.07 11.92
N GLU A 341 -41.02 26.29 10.86
CA GLU A 341 -39.61 26.71 10.98
C GLU A 341 -39.43 27.97 11.83
N GLU A 342 -40.32 28.96 11.71
CA GLU A 342 -40.26 30.21 12.48
C GLU A 342 -40.50 30.01 13.98
N PHE A 343 -41.04 28.85 14.40
CA PHE A 343 -41.35 28.55 15.78
C PHE A 343 -40.28 27.70 16.47
N TYR A 344 -39.29 27.16 15.73
CA TYR A 344 -38.20 26.40 16.33
C TYR A 344 -37.12 27.33 16.90
N ASN A 345 -36.86 27.21 18.20
CA ASN A 345 -35.73 27.88 18.83
C ASN A 345 -34.48 26.95 18.79
N TYR A 346 -33.81 26.94 17.65
CA TYR A 346 -32.65 26.09 17.40
C TYR A 346 -31.52 26.34 18.39
N GLY A 347 -31.25 27.62 18.76
CA GLY A 347 -30.19 27.99 19.68
C GLY A 347 -30.37 27.42 21.08
N ASP A 348 -31.54 27.65 21.67
CA ASP A 348 -31.86 27.13 23.02
C ASP A 348 -31.90 25.60 23.05
N TYR A 349 -32.43 25.00 21.98
CA TYR A 349 -32.45 23.55 21.87
C TYR A 349 -31.04 22.97 21.75
N GLY A 350 -30.17 23.55 20.92
CA GLY A 350 -28.77 23.12 20.79
C GLY A 350 -27.99 23.26 22.09
N VAL A 351 -28.13 24.38 22.80
CA VAL A 351 -27.49 24.56 24.13
C VAL A 351 -27.96 23.46 25.11
N LYS A 352 -29.26 23.18 25.13
CA LYS A 352 -29.81 22.11 25.99
C LYS A 352 -29.24 20.74 25.64
N ARG A 353 -29.09 20.44 24.37
CA ARG A 353 -28.49 19.16 23.90
C ARG A 353 -27.04 19.03 24.32
N ILE A 354 -26.23 20.07 24.13
CA ILE A 354 -24.82 20.08 24.55
C ILE A 354 -24.68 19.75 26.03
N LEU A 355 -25.52 20.37 26.88
CA LEU A 355 -25.52 20.12 28.33
C LEU A 355 -26.00 18.71 28.72
N GLN A 356 -26.85 18.09 27.90
CA GLN A 356 -27.36 16.74 28.15
C GLN A 356 -26.39 15.67 27.67
N ASP A 357 -25.75 15.87 26.55
CA ASP A 357 -24.96 14.86 25.85
C ASP A 357 -23.46 14.96 26.18
N ASP A 358 -23.04 15.99 26.95
CA ASP A 358 -21.64 16.29 27.28
C ASP A 358 -20.72 16.28 26.06
N GLY A 359 -21.26 16.73 24.93
CA GLY A 359 -20.53 16.74 23.65
C GLY A 359 -19.70 17.99 23.43
N VAL A 360 -18.79 17.94 22.48
CA VAL A 360 -17.85 19.03 22.17
C VAL A 360 -17.84 19.41 20.70
N PHE A 361 -17.59 20.66 20.41
CA PHE A 361 -17.31 21.11 19.06
C PHE A 361 -15.83 20.89 18.75
N VAL A 362 -15.59 20.31 17.59
CA VAL A 362 -14.27 20.01 17.04
C VAL A 362 -14.15 20.59 15.62
N ASP A 363 -12.97 20.50 15.00
CA ASP A 363 -12.71 21.10 13.70
C ASP A 363 -13.67 20.66 12.58
N ARG A 364 -14.18 19.43 12.66
CA ARG A 364 -15.06 18.85 11.63
C ARG A 364 -16.54 18.81 11.99
N GLY A 365 -16.90 19.29 13.18
CA GLY A 365 -18.27 19.33 13.62
C GLY A 365 -18.46 19.17 15.12
N TYR A 366 -19.60 18.63 15.52
CA TYR A 366 -19.95 18.30 16.91
C TYR A 366 -19.89 16.81 17.13
N VAL A 367 -19.29 16.38 18.24
CA VAL A 367 -19.22 14.96 18.63
C VAL A 367 -19.63 14.79 20.08
N CYS A 368 -20.39 13.74 20.39
CA CYS A 368 -20.69 13.32 21.75
C CYS A 368 -20.57 11.81 21.91
N TYR A 369 -20.28 11.40 23.13
CA TYR A 369 -20.11 10.00 23.51
C TYR A 369 -21.32 9.54 24.35
N HIS A 370 -21.87 8.38 24.01
CA HIS A 370 -23.05 7.82 24.71
C HIS A 370 -22.83 6.39 25.20
N GLY A 371 -21.58 5.91 25.21
CA GLY A 371 -21.25 4.61 25.77
C GLY A 371 -21.41 4.54 27.29
N THR A 372 -21.33 3.33 27.83
CA THR A 372 -21.50 3.07 29.26
C THR A 372 -20.20 3.19 30.08
N LEU A 373 -19.05 3.07 29.43
CA LEU A 373 -17.73 3.27 30.02
C LEU A 373 -17.34 4.75 29.96
N THR A 374 -16.45 5.20 30.82
CA THR A 374 -15.79 6.50 30.60
C THR A 374 -14.83 6.42 29.40
N LEU A 375 -14.50 7.55 28.78
CA LEU A 375 -13.55 7.57 27.67
C LEU A 375 -12.18 6.99 28.05
N ASP A 376 -11.73 7.24 29.28
CA ASP A 376 -10.48 6.68 29.80
C ASP A 376 -10.55 5.16 29.98
N GLU A 377 -11.69 4.63 30.39
CA GLU A 377 -11.91 3.18 30.50
C GLU A 377 -12.03 2.53 29.12
N LEU A 378 -12.70 3.18 28.17
CA LEU A 378 -12.83 2.71 26.80
C LEU A 378 -11.47 2.61 26.10
N MET A 379 -10.58 3.58 26.33
CA MET A 379 -9.24 3.62 25.73
C MET A 379 -8.22 2.70 26.42
N ARG A 380 -8.54 2.11 27.58
CA ARG A 380 -7.64 1.14 28.21
C ARG A 380 -7.63 -0.15 27.42
N ASP A 381 -6.45 -0.49 26.93
CA ASP A 381 -6.22 -1.83 26.37
C ASP A 381 -6.18 -2.85 27.51
N ASP A 382 -6.75 -4.04 27.32
CA ASP A 382 -6.63 -5.08 28.34
C ASP A 382 -5.18 -5.64 28.29
N PRO A 383 -4.36 -5.41 29.34
CA PRO A 383 -2.95 -5.83 29.31
C PRO A 383 -2.77 -7.34 29.12
N ALA A 384 -3.82 -8.14 29.36
CA ALA A 384 -3.74 -9.59 29.23
C ALA A 384 -3.64 -10.06 27.77
N GLU A 385 -4.26 -9.37 26.82
CA GLU A 385 -4.17 -9.72 25.40
C GLU A 385 -2.85 -9.28 24.77
N SER A 386 -2.33 -8.10 25.13
CA SER A 386 -1.07 -7.59 24.59
C SER A 386 0.15 -8.43 25.04
N TYR A 387 0.17 -8.89 26.31
CA TYR A 387 1.23 -9.77 26.81
C TYR A 387 1.21 -11.18 26.21
N GLN A 388 0.04 -11.72 25.87
CA GLN A 388 -0.04 -13.03 25.23
C GLN A 388 0.49 -12.98 23.80
N GLN A 389 0.16 -11.95 23.04
CA GLN A 389 0.65 -11.77 21.66
C GLN A 389 2.16 -11.50 21.59
N GLU A 390 2.74 -10.73 22.52
CA GLU A 390 4.19 -10.56 22.61
C GLU A 390 4.93 -11.82 23.03
N GLN A 391 4.34 -12.66 23.90
CA GLN A 391 4.95 -13.94 24.28
C GLN A 391 4.83 -15.00 23.18
N GLU A 392 3.74 -15.05 22.45
CA GLU A 392 3.56 -15.93 21.30
C GLU A 392 4.53 -15.57 20.18
N ALA A 393 4.70 -14.28 19.83
CA ALA A 393 5.68 -13.82 18.86
C ALA A 393 7.13 -14.13 19.30
N LYS A 394 7.45 -14.05 20.60
CA LYS A 394 8.77 -14.42 21.13
C LYS A 394 9.02 -15.93 21.15
N MET A 395 8.00 -16.74 21.37
CA MET A 395 8.15 -18.20 21.40
C MET A 395 8.25 -18.79 20.00
N GLU A 396 7.55 -18.25 19.02
CA GLU A 396 7.66 -18.66 17.61
C GLU A 396 8.98 -18.22 16.96
N GLY A 397 9.54 -17.08 17.37
CA GLY A 397 10.86 -16.61 16.90
C GLY A 397 12.09 -17.33 17.46
N MET A 398 11.91 -18.26 18.41
CA MET A 398 13.03 -19.02 19.03
C MET A 398 13.28 -20.41 18.40
N THR A 399 12.59 -20.78 17.34
CA THR A 399 12.79 -22.06 16.65
C THR A 399 13.31 -21.88 15.23
N TRP A 400 14.52 -21.32 15.09
CA TRP A 400 15.25 -21.28 13.81
C TRP A 400 16.73 -21.56 13.99
#